data_60fa7e4a6660593c6b3ee1c6050a3d1b
#
_entry.id   60fa7e4a6660593c6b3ee1c6050a3d1b
#
_cell.length_a   1.000
_cell.length_b   1.000
_cell.length_c   1.000
_cell.angle_alpha   90.00
_cell.angle_beta   90.00
_cell.angle_gamma   90.00
#
_symmetry.space_group_name_H-M   'P 1'
#
loop_
_entity.id
_entity.type
_entity.pdbx_description
1 polymer ?
#
loop_
_entity_poly.entity_id
_entity_poly.type
_entity_poly.pdbx_seq_one_letter_code
_entity_poly.pdbx_strand_id
1 'polypeptide(L)'
;FHQIGGQGVAEILPKDAACYISVDIDVLDISLVPGCVSAEPNGMSYAELRDTLAALATHTNVIGFDLVEVNPQLDVGTGVTSYLAAHTVIEFLGILCNQPRWTTRRAERAKQRAGRG
;
A
#
# COMPACT_ATOMS: atom_id res chain seq x y z
N PHE A 1 9.36 12.18 6.53
CA PHE A 1 9.49 10.74 6.29
C PHE A 1 10.95 10.29 6.41
N HIS A 2 11.90 10.86 5.65
CA HIS A 2 13.30 10.40 5.57
C HIS A 2 14.05 10.30 6.92
N GLN A 3 13.54 10.93 7.98
CA GLN A 3 14.14 10.86 9.31
C GLN A 3 13.67 9.67 10.14
N ILE A 4 12.41 9.23 9.97
CA ILE A 4 11.79 8.20 10.82
C ILE A 4 11.45 6.91 10.07
N GLY A 5 11.42 6.94 8.73
CA GLY A 5 11.06 5.81 7.88
C GLY A 5 9.64 5.30 8.07
N GLY A 6 9.28 4.26 7.34
CA GLY A 6 7.93 3.69 7.38
C GLY A 6 7.54 3.11 8.75
N GLN A 7 8.49 2.51 9.45
CA GLN A 7 8.25 1.98 10.80
C GLN A 7 7.91 3.11 11.78
N GLY A 8 8.67 4.22 11.76
CA GLY A 8 8.39 5.36 12.62
C GLY A 8 7.04 6.02 12.29
N VAL A 9 6.64 6.05 11.02
CA VAL A 9 5.30 6.52 10.63
C VAL A 9 4.22 5.60 11.20
N ALA A 10 4.38 4.30 11.13
CA ALA A 10 3.41 3.36 11.69
C ALA A 10 3.27 3.50 13.22
N GLU A 11 4.37 3.71 13.93
CA GLU A 11 4.41 3.83 15.39
C GLU A 11 3.74 5.11 15.94
N ILE A 12 3.47 6.11 15.09
CA ILE A 12 2.67 7.29 15.47
C ILE A 12 1.20 6.90 15.71
N LEU A 13 0.73 5.83 15.08
CA LEU A 13 -0.64 5.36 15.20
C LEU A 13 -0.79 4.42 16.40
N PRO A 14 -1.97 4.37 17.04
CA PRO A 14 -2.24 3.35 18.04
C PRO A 14 -2.16 1.95 17.43
N LYS A 15 -1.49 1.04 18.13
CA LYS A 15 -1.37 -0.36 17.69
C LYS A 15 -2.76 -1.00 17.54
N ASP A 16 -2.93 -1.80 16.50
CA ASP A 16 -4.17 -2.51 16.17
C ASP A 16 -5.39 -1.62 15.91
N ALA A 17 -5.21 -0.29 15.82
CA ALA A 17 -6.28 0.63 15.47
C ALA A 17 -6.85 0.31 14.07
N ALA A 18 -8.17 0.44 13.91
CA ALA A 18 -8.81 0.40 12.61
C ALA A 18 -8.29 1.56 11.74
N CYS A 19 -7.68 1.24 10.61
CA CYS A 19 -7.02 2.21 9.75
C CYS A 19 -7.52 2.07 8.31
N TYR A 20 -7.96 3.17 7.71
CA TYR A 20 -8.15 3.31 6.27
C TYR A 20 -6.94 4.06 5.71
N ILE A 21 -6.31 3.53 4.67
CA ILE A 21 -5.10 4.10 4.09
C ILE A 21 -5.44 4.68 2.71
N SER A 22 -5.25 5.99 2.54
CA SER A 22 -5.27 6.63 1.24
C SER A 22 -3.84 6.83 0.77
N VAL A 23 -3.49 6.25 -0.37
CA VAL A 23 -2.17 6.35 -0.97
C VAL A 23 -2.25 7.36 -2.11
N ASP A 24 -1.65 8.52 -1.92
CA ASP A 24 -1.46 9.47 -2.99
C ASP A 24 -0.19 9.12 -3.76
N ILE A 25 -0.28 8.95 -5.10
CA ILE A 25 0.87 8.53 -5.91
C ILE A 25 1.97 9.58 -5.93
N ASP A 26 1.64 10.84 -5.68
CA ASP A 26 2.59 11.97 -5.68
C ASP A 26 3.54 11.96 -4.47
N VAL A 27 3.33 11.08 -3.50
CA VAL A 27 4.31 10.82 -2.43
C VAL A 27 5.64 10.29 -2.97
N LEU A 28 5.61 9.67 -4.14
CA LEU A 28 6.81 9.20 -4.82
C LEU A 28 7.58 10.35 -5.47
N ASP A 29 8.89 10.17 -5.61
CA ASP A 29 9.75 11.14 -6.30
C ASP A 29 9.24 11.40 -7.72
N ILE A 30 9.25 12.66 -8.14
CA ILE A 30 8.75 13.11 -9.45
C ILE A 30 9.36 12.34 -10.61
N SER A 31 10.59 11.86 -10.47
CA SER A 31 11.27 11.07 -11.52
C SER A 31 10.63 9.71 -11.78
N LEU A 32 9.82 9.22 -10.83
CA LEU A 32 9.13 7.92 -10.90
C LEU A 32 7.71 8.04 -11.43
N VAL A 33 7.06 9.19 -11.23
CA VAL A 33 5.60 9.35 -11.44
C VAL A 33 5.25 10.58 -12.28
N PRO A 34 5.68 10.65 -13.55
CA PRO A 34 5.36 11.77 -14.42
C PRO A 34 3.86 11.93 -14.73
N GLY A 35 3.05 10.91 -14.49
CA GLY A 35 1.60 10.90 -14.70
C GLY A 35 0.80 11.33 -13.47
N CYS A 36 1.28 12.30 -12.71
CA CYS A 36 0.53 12.99 -11.67
C CYS A 36 0.83 14.49 -11.70
N VAL A 37 0.01 15.29 -11.00
CA VAL A 37 0.11 16.76 -11.08
C VAL A 37 1.13 17.33 -10.10
N SER A 38 1.28 16.73 -8.93
CA SER A 38 1.86 17.38 -7.74
C SER A 38 3.13 16.72 -7.20
N ALA A 39 3.70 15.73 -7.90
CA ALA A 39 4.92 15.08 -7.43
C ALA A 39 6.11 16.05 -7.37
N GLU A 40 6.88 15.97 -6.30
CA GLU A 40 7.99 16.85 -6.00
C GLU A 40 9.34 16.10 -6.03
N PRO A 41 10.45 16.81 -6.28
CA PRO A 41 11.78 16.23 -6.13
C PRO A 41 12.04 15.76 -4.69
N ASN A 42 12.80 14.69 -4.54
CA ASN A 42 13.12 14.09 -3.25
C ASN A 42 11.91 13.48 -2.51
N GLY A 43 10.92 13.03 -3.28
CA GLY A 43 9.85 12.17 -2.79
C GLY A 43 10.36 10.80 -2.35
N MET A 44 9.46 9.92 -1.98
CA MET A 44 9.80 8.55 -1.60
C MET A 44 10.28 7.75 -2.81
N SER A 45 11.21 6.85 -2.58
CA SER A 45 11.44 5.74 -3.50
C SER A 45 10.28 4.75 -3.43
N TYR A 46 10.11 3.92 -4.47
CA TYR A 46 9.12 2.85 -4.44
C TYR A 46 9.32 1.87 -3.26
N ALA A 47 10.57 1.56 -2.93
CA ALA A 47 10.88 0.68 -1.80
C ALA A 47 10.43 1.27 -0.46
N GLU A 48 10.64 2.57 -0.26
CA GLU A 48 10.19 3.27 0.96
C GLU A 48 8.67 3.29 1.08
N LEU A 49 7.92 3.51 -0.01
CA LEU A 49 6.47 3.42 -0.01
C LEU A 49 6.00 2.00 0.35
N ARG A 50 6.55 0.99 -0.31
CA ARG A 50 6.23 -0.42 -0.04
C ARG A 50 6.48 -0.79 1.42
N ASP A 51 7.64 -0.44 1.95
CA ASP A 51 8.04 -0.77 3.32
C ASP A 51 7.18 -0.04 4.35
N THR A 52 6.75 1.19 4.03
CA THR A 52 5.79 1.96 4.84
C THR A 52 4.43 1.27 4.88
N LEU A 53 3.91 0.86 3.73
CA LEU A 53 2.64 0.14 3.65
C LEU A 53 2.70 -1.20 4.41
N ALA A 54 3.82 -1.91 4.35
CA ALA A 54 4.05 -3.15 5.10
C ALA A 54 4.09 -2.89 6.61
N ALA A 55 4.76 -1.83 7.06
CA ALA A 55 4.81 -1.43 8.47
C ALA A 55 3.42 -1.05 8.99
N LEU A 56 2.67 -0.23 8.26
CA LEU A 56 1.30 0.14 8.59
C LEU A 56 0.39 -1.09 8.68
N ALA A 57 0.47 -1.99 7.70
CA ALA A 57 -0.29 -3.22 7.68
C ALA A 57 0.01 -4.14 8.87
N THR A 58 1.24 -4.14 9.35
CA THR A 58 1.66 -4.95 10.52
C THR A 58 1.25 -4.30 11.83
N HIS A 59 1.30 -2.98 11.91
CA HIS A 59 1.06 -2.22 13.14
C HIS A 59 -0.42 -1.96 13.39
N THR A 60 -1.22 -1.78 12.33
CA THR A 60 -2.64 -1.41 12.42
C THR A 60 -3.56 -2.50 11.88
N ASN A 61 -4.86 -2.34 12.13
CA ASN A 61 -5.90 -3.15 11.51
C ASN A 61 -6.43 -2.43 10.26
N VAL A 62 -5.79 -2.64 9.10
CA VAL A 62 -6.22 -2.04 7.84
C VAL A 62 -7.61 -2.56 7.46
N ILE A 63 -8.60 -1.67 7.40
CA ILE A 63 -10.00 -1.96 7.05
C ILE A 63 -10.34 -1.64 5.61
N GLY A 64 -9.52 -0.83 4.93
CA GLY A 64 -9.65 -0.49 3.53
C GLY A 64 -8.51 0.42 3.09
N PHE A 65 -8.37 0.58 1.78
CA PHE A 65 -7.43 1.53 1.20
C PHE A 65 -7.88 1.95 -0.20
N ASP A 66 -7.38 3.09 -0.66
CA ASP A 66 -7.43 3.52 -2.04
C ASP A 66 -6.05 4.00 -2.51
N LEU A 67 -5.93 4.25 -3.81
CA LEU A 67 -4.78 4.90 -4.42
C LEU A 67 -5.31 5.96 -5.39
N VAL A 68 -4.83 7.19 -5.24
CA VAL A 68 -5.36 8.38 -5.88
C VAL A 68 -4.30 9.15 -6.67
N GLU A 69 -4.73 10.20 -7.38
CA GLU A 69 -3.91 11.18 -8.10
C GLU A 69 -3.16 10.65 -9.33
N VAL A 70 -3.43 9.45 -9.82
CA VAL A 70 -2.92 8.99 -11.11
C VAL A 70 -3.68 9.69 -12.23
N ASN A 71 -2.95 10.39 -13.10
CA ASN A 71 -3.49 11.00 -14.31
C ASN A 71 -2.88 10.35 -15.56
N PRO A 72 -3.56 9.36 -16.17
CA PRO A 72 -3.02 8.65 -17.35
C PRO A 72 -2.80 9.55 -18.56
N GLN A 73 -3.46 10.70 -18.65
CA GLN A 73 -3.29 11.64 -19.76
C GLN A 73 -1.98 12.43 -19.66
N LEU A 74 -1.44 12.59 -18.46
CA LEU A 74 -0.14 13.21 -18.23
C LEU A 74 1.01 12.21 -18.26
N ASP A 75 0.69 10.91 -18.19
CA ASP A 75 1.70 9.86 -18.12
C ASP A 75 2.48 9.76 -19.45
N VAL A 76 3.72 9.26 -19.36
CA VAL A 76 4.52 8.99 -20.56
C VAL A 76 3.91 7.84 -21.35
N GLY A 77 4.26 7.72 -22.65
CA GLY A 77 3.68 6.73 -23.54
C GLY A 77 3.82 5.26 -23.08
N THR A 78 4.72 4.97 -22.13
CA THR A 78 4.86 3.66 -21.50
C THR A 78 3.86 3.43 -20.35
N GLY A 79 3.16 4.48 -19.86
CA GLY A 79 2.22 4.38 -18.75
C GLY A 79 2.88 4.04 -17.41
N VAL A 80 4.11 4.54 -17.18
CA VAL A 80 4.92 4.14 -16.01
C VAL A 80 4.24 4.46 -14.68
N THR A 81 3.58 5.62 -14.55
CA THR A 81 2.86 5.99 -13.33
C THR A 81 1.66 5.07 -13.10
N SER A 82 0.87 4.82 -14.13
CA SER A 82 -0.27 3.90 -14.08
C SER A 82 0.18 2.48 -13.73
N TYR A 83 1.32 2.04 -14.28
CA TYR A 83 1.93 0.75 -13.96
C TYR A 83 2.35 0.68 -12.49
N LEU A 84 3.07 1.69 -11.97
CA LEU A 84 3.50 1.73 -10.57
C LEU A 84 2.30 1.74 -9.62
N ALA A 85 1.25 2.50 -9.95
CA ALA A 85 0.02 2.53 -9.17
C ALA A 85 -0.64 1.14 -9.08
N ALA A 86 -0.83 0.48 -10.23
CA ALA A 86 -1.38 -0.88 -10.28
C ALA A 86 -0.50 -1.88 -9.52
N HIS A 87 0.81 -1.78 -9.66
CA HIS A 87 1.77 -2.62 -8.95
C HIS A 87 1.70 -2.42 -7.45
N THR A 88 1.63 -1.17 -6.98
CA THR A 88 1.46 -0.82 -5.55
C THR A 88 0.20 -1.46 -4.97
N VAL A 89 -0.93 -1.35 -5.67
CA VAL A 89 -2.21 -1.95 -5.24
C VAL A 89 -2.09 -3.47 -5.11
N ILE A 90 -1.53 -4.15 -6.12
CA ILE A 90 -1.38 -5.62 -6.11
C ILE A 90 -0.44 -6.07 -5.01
N GLU A 91 0.70 -5.39 -4.84
CA GLU A 91 1.69 -5.73 -3.82
C GLU A 91 1.13 -5.50 -2.41
N PHE A 92 0.42 -4.39 -2.19
CA PHE A 92 -0.22 -4.11 -0.92
C PHE A 92 -1.33 -5.11 -0.58
N LEU A 93 -2.16 -5.50 -1.54
CA LEU A 93 -3.11 -6.60 -1.37
C LEU A 93 -2.41 -7.90 -0.98
N GLY A 94 -1.27 -8.22 -1.60
CA GLY A 94 -0.45 -9.37 -1.22
C GLY A 94 0.02 -9.31 0.23
N ILE A 95 0.51 -8.16 0.68
CA ILE A 95 0.92 -7.91 2.07
C ILE A 95 -0.27 -8.14 3.03
N LEU A 96 -1.43 -7.54 2.74
CA LEU A 96 -2.63 -7.69 3.56
C LEU A 96 -3.11 -9.14 3.63
N CYS A 97 -3.16 -9.85 2.48
CA CYS A 97 -3.63 -11.23 2.42
C CYS A 97 -2.73 -12.23 3.15
N ASN A 98 -1.46 -11.91 3.36
CA ASN A 98 -0.49 -12.74 4.07
C ASN A 98 -0.44 -12.48 5.57
N GLN A 99 -1.22 -11.50 6.07
CA GLN A 99 -1.28 -11.25 7.52
C GLN A 99 -1.95 -12.40 8.28
N PRO A 100 -1.52 -12.69 9.53
CA PRO A 100 -2.02 -13.80 10.35
C PRO A 100 -3.55 -13.86 10.44
N ARG A 101 -4.21 -12.72 10.59
CA ARG A 101 -5.69 -12.62 10.67
C ARG A 101 -6.40 -13.17 9.42
N TRP A 102 -5.83 -12.98 8.24
CA TRP A 102 -6.40 -13.46 6.99
C TRP A 102 -6.06 -14.91 6.69
N THR A 103 -4.84 -15.34 7.01
CA THR A 103 -4.40 -16.72 6.85
C THR A 103 -5.14 -17.66 7.80
N THR A 104 -5.34 -17.27 9.06
CA THR A 104 -6.15 -18.02 10.03
C THR A 104 -7.60 -18.15 9.57
N ARG A 105 -8.23 -17.02 9.18
CA ARG A 105 -9.62 -17.02 8.70
C ARG A 105 -9.81 -17.87 7.43
N ARG A 106 -8.80 -17.89 6.55
CA ARG A 106 -8.80 -18.74 5.35
C ARG A 106 -8.75 -20.21 5.72
N ALA A 107 -7.88 -20.59 6.66
CA ALA A 107 -7.76 -21.96 7.16
C ALA A 107 -9.04 -22.45 7.84
N GLU A 108 -9.69 -21.62 8.65
CA GLU A 108 -10.98 -21.93 9.29
C GLU A 108 -12.09 -22.15 8.27
N ARG A 109 -12.20 -21.30 7.25
CA ARG A 109 -13.17 -21.47 6.16
C ARG A 109 -12.92 -22.73 5.35
N ALA A 110 -11.67 -23.11 5.11
CA ALA A 110 -11.33 -24.34 4.42
C ALA A 110 -11.76 -25.57 5.22
N LYS A 111 -11.53 -25.59 6.53
CA LYS A 111 -11.99 -26.66 7.45
C LYS A 111 -13.50 -26.79 7.47
N GLN A 112 -14.24 -25.66 7.54
CA GLN A 112 -15.71 -25.66 7.50
C GLN A 112 -16.29 -26.21 6.19
N ARG A 113 -15.62 -25.96 5.05
CA ARG A 113 -16.03 -26.50 3.75
C ARG A 113 -15.76 -28.00 3.66
N ALA A 114 -14.62 -28.46 4.15
CA ALA A 114 -14.27 -29.89 4.14
C ALA A 114 -15.13 -30.74 5.09
N GLY A 115 -15.63 -30.17 6.19
CA GLY A 115 -16.53 -30.86 7.14
C GLY A 115 -18.02 -30.90 6.73
N ARG A 116 -18.40 -30.31 5.58
CA ARG A 116 -19.76 -30.31 5.04
C ARG A 116 -19.98 -31.27 3.86
N GLY A 117 -18.96 -31.98 3.46
CA GLY A 117 -19.01 -33.05 2.45
C GLY A 117 -18.92 -34.41 3.10
#